data_5d51df323646e382e41b3f217cec6c01
#
_entry.id   5d51df323646e382e41b3f217cec6c01
#
_cell.length_a   1.000
_cell.length_b   1.000
_cell.length_c   1.000
_cell.angle_alpha   90.00
_cell.angle_beta   90.00
_cell.angle_gamma   90.00
#
_symmetry.space_group_name_H-M   'P 1'
#
loop_
_entity.id
_entity.type
_entity.pdbx_description
1 polymer ?
#
loop_
_entity_poly.entity_id
_entity_poly.type
_entity_poly.pdbx_seq_one_letter_code
_entity_poly.pdbx_strand_id
1 'polypeptide(L)' 'MAKFVSNIRFKDKETDDIYEAGQEFEMTVKRSKELTENIQRDYPDLGFELTRTDLESE' A
#
# COMPACT_ATOMS: atom_id res chain seq x y z
N MET A 1 -8.78 -3.51 10.84
CA MET A 1 -7.92 -3.44 9.67
C MET A 1 -6.72 -2.57 9.97
N ALA A 2 -5.64 -2.82 9.24
CA ALA A 2 -4.42 -2.04 9.44
C ALA A 2 -4.45 -0.80 8.57
N LYS A 3 -3.72 0.22 9.01
CA LYS A 3 -3.60 1.45 8.23
C LYS A 3 -2.21 1.53 7.64
N PHE A 4 -2.15 2.00 6.42
CA PHE A 4 -0.91 2.09 5.67
C PHE A 4 -0.80 3.42 4.94
N VAL A 5 0.44 3.77 4.62
CA VAL A 5 0.70 4.93 3.78
C VAL A 5 1.71 4.49 2.72
N SER A 6 1.51 4.96 1.50
CA SER A 6 2.40 4.63 0.39
C SER A 6 3.41 5.76 0.19
N ASN A 7 4.61 5.38 -0.26
CA ASN A 7 5.62 6.38 -0.59
C ASN A 7 5.44 6.98 -1.98
N ILE A 8 4.53 6.41 -2.79
CA ILE A 8 4.26 6.93 -4.13
C ILE A 8 2.77 6.80 -4.42
N ARG A 9 2.32 7.54 -5.41
CA ARG A 9 0.95 7.41 -5.89
C ARG A 9 0.80 6.10 -6.65
N PHE A 10 -0.29 5.39 -6.41
CA PHE A 10 -0.54 4.15 -7.11
C PHE A 10 -2.04 3.90 -7.26
N LYS A 11 -2.39 2.98 -8.14
CA LYS A 11 -3.76 2.59 -8.37
C LYS A 11 -3.92 1.12 -8.01
N ASP A 12 -4.97 0.82 -7.23
CA ASP A 12 -5.33 -0.55 -6.88
C ASP A 12 -6.17 -1.14 -8.02
N LYS A 13 -5.64 -2.14 -8.71
CA LYS A 13 -6.30 -2.69 -9.87
C LYS A 13 -7.59 -3.42 -9.53
N GLU A 14 -7.71 -3.93 -8.31
CA GLU A 14 -8.89 -4.70 -7.94
C GLU A 14 -10.08 -3.82 -7.63
N THR A 15 -9.85 -2.66 -7.05
CA THR A 15 -10.92 -1.76 -6.67
C THR A 15 -10.97 -0.48 -7.50
N ASP A 16 -9.97 -0.27 -8.36
CA ASP A 16 -9.84 0.94 -9.17
C ASP A 16 -9.66 2.21 -8.34
N ASP A 17 -9.26 2.05 -7.10
CA ASP A 17 -9.01 3.20 -6.22
C ASP A 17 -7.62 3.76 -6.47
N ILE A 18 -7.51 5.08 -6.42
CA ILE A 18 -6.23 5.75 -6.56
C ILE A 18 -5.81 6.27 -5.19
N TYR A 19 -4.59 5.97 -4.81
CA TYR A 19 -4.02 6.39 -3.54
C TYR A 19 -2.85 7.31 -3.79
N GLU A 20 -2.85 8.45 -3.10
CA GLU A 20 -1.78 9.43 -3.26
C GLU A 20 -0.62 9.13 -2.33
N ALA A 21 0.55 9.59 -2.72
CA ALA A 21 1.71 9.47 -1.83
C ALA A 21 1.45 10.21 -0.52
N GLY A 22 1.70 9.52 0.58
CA GLY A 22 1.47 10.11 1.89
C GLY A 22 0.05 10.02 2.38
N GLN A 23 -0.87 9.53 1.58
CA GLN A 23 -2.26 9.36 2.00
C GLN A 23 -2.40 8.07 2.80
N GLU A 24 -3.02 8.18 3.99
CA GLU A 24 -3.26 7.01 4.82
C GLU A 24 -4.53 6.30 4.37
N PHE A 25 -4.48 4.98 4.35
CA PHE A 25 -5.63 4.17 3.97
C PHE A 25 -5.65 2.88 4.75
N GLU A 26 -6.80 2.22 4.77
CA GLU A 26 -6.99 0.99 5.54
C GLU A 26 -7.11 -0.22 4.64
N MET A 27 -6.46 -1.31 5.04
CA MET A 27 -6.64 -2.60 4.41
C MET A 27 -6.09 -3.68 5.32
N THR A 28 -6.43 -4.94 5.05
CA THR A 28 -5.89 -6.05 5.85
C THR A 28 -4.40 -6.21 5.55
N VAL A 29 -3.70 -6.80 6.51
CA VAL A 29 -2.26 -7.05 6.32
C VAL A 29 -2.05 -7.99 5.14
N LYS A 30 -2.88 -9.00 5.00
CA LYS A 30 -2.78 -9.93 3.89
C LYS A 30 -2.94 -9.20 2.56
N ARG A 31 -3.93 -8.32 2.48
CA ARG A 31 -4.19 -7.56 1.27
C ARG A 31 -3.03 -6.63 0.93
N SER A 32 -2.48 -5.99 1.94
CA SER A 32 -1.36 -5.08 1.73
C SER A 32 -0.14 -5.80 1.18
N LYS A 33 0.11 -7.01 1.66
CA LYS A 33 1.23 -7.81 1.14
C LYS A 33 1.01 -8.18 -0.31
N GLU A 34 -0.20 -8.61 -0.66
CA GLU A 34 -0.51 -8.96 -2.04
C GLU A 34 -0.35 -7.76 -2.96
N LEU A 35 -0.85 -6.61 -2.53
CA LEU A 35 -0.75 -5.39 -3.30
C LEU A 35 0.71 -5.00 -3.53
N THR A 36 1.49 -5.03 -2.47
CA THR A 36 2.90 -4.68 -2.56
C THR A 36 3.63 -5.61 -3.53
N GLU A 37 3.39 -6.91 -3.39
CA GLU A 37 4.05 -7.88 -4.27
C GLU A 37 3.65 -7.68 -5.72
N ASN A 38 2.38 -7.43 -5.97
CA ASN A 38 1.89 -7.24 -7.33
C ASN A 38 2.53 -6.01 -7.99
N ILE A 39 2.57 -4.91 -7.25
CA ILE A 39 3.14 -3.68 -7.80
C ILE A 39 4.64 -3.82 -7.99
N GLN A 40 5.34 -4.42 -7.04
CA GLN A 40 6.78 -4.59 -7.16
C GLN A 40 7.15 -5.53 -8.30
N ARG A 41 6.28 -6.52 -8.56
CA ARG A 41 6.52 -7.43 -9.67
C ARG A 41 6.28 -6.75 -11.02
N ASP A 42 5.20 -5.96 -11.10
CA ASP A 42 4.85 -5.31 -12.36
C ASP A 42 5.72 -4.08 -12.64
N TYR A 43 6.12 -3.38 -11.58
CA TYR A 43 6.85 -2.13 -11.70
C TYR A 43 8.03 -2.12 -10.72
N PRO A 44 9.03 -2.97 -10.95
CA PRO A 44 10.13 -3.11 -9.98
C PRO A 44 10.96 -1.84 -9.82
N ASP A 45 10.91 -0.94 -10.79
CA ASP A 45 11.72 0.28 -10.75
C ASP A 45 11.04 1.43 -10.02
N LEU A 46 9.79 1.25 -9.61
CA LEU A 46 9.08 2.33 -8.92
C LEU A 46 9.55 2.55 -7.48
N GLY A 47 10.09 1.51 -6.86
CA GLY A 47 10.46 1.62 -5.46
C GLY A 47 9.25 1.71 -4.54
N PHE A 48 8.17 1.05 -4.90
CA PHE A 48 6.92 1.09 -4.14
C PHE A 48 7.10 0.45 -2.76
N GLU A 49 6.64 1.15 -1.72
CA GLU A 49 6.65 0.62 -0.36
C GLU A 49 5.42 1.08 0.38
N LEU A 50 4.92 0.20 1.25
CA LEU A 50 3.84 0.56 2.17
C LEU A 50 4.40 0.58 3.59
N THR A 51 4.06 1.63 4.33
CA THR A 51 4.44 1.74 5.73
C THR A 51 3.18 1.63 6.56
N ARG A 52 3.19 0.74 7.55
CA ARG A 52 2.05 0.60 8.44
C ARG A 52 2.06 1.71 9.47
N THR A 53 0.95 2.44 9.55
CA THR A 53 0.87 3.62 10.41
C THR A 53 0.07 3.40 11.69
N ASP A 54 -0.65 2.28 11.79
CA ASP A 54 -1.48 2.00 12.95
C ASP A 54 -0.80 1.06 13.95
N LEU A 55 0.53 0.92 13.86
CA LEU A 55 1.25 0.09 14.81
C LEU A 55 1.11 0.70 16.19
N GLU A 56 0.47 -0.04 17.07
CA GLU A 56 0.36 0.40 18.43
C GLU A 56 1.58 0.02 19.12
N SER A 57 1.93 0.81 19.85
CA SER A 57 2.97 0.41 20.65
C SER A 57 2.47 -0.32 21.75
N GLU A 58 1.98 -0.75 21.39
CA GLU A 58 1.41 -1.08 22.26
C GLU A 58 1.68 -1.52 22.66
#